data_e747bb0532c90dd7aa7d13d363ec4b26
#
_entry.id   e747bb0532c90dd7aa7d13d363ec4b26
#
_cell.length_a   1.000
_cell.length_b   1.000
_cell.length_c   1.000
_cell.angle_alpha   90.00
_cell.angle_beta   90.00
_cell.angle_gamma   90.00
#
_symmetry.space_group_name_H-M   'P 1'
#
loop_
_entity.id
_entity.type
_entity.pdbx_description
1 polymer ?
#
loop_
_entity_poly.entity_id
_entity_poly.type
_entity_poly.pdbx_seq_one_letter_code
_entity_poly.pdbx_strand_id
1 'polypeptide(L)'
;MSQQLWEGIFKNREWGRYPSENFIRFIARNFYGVKDRNAIKVLELGLGTGANLWFCAREGLRVSGIEFAQSGIELFEKRMRAENLSAQIDKIARGDYYEKLDEFDDESFDVVVDVCSLACNDRQKTQKIFKKALQKLKFGGKFYSSTLAVGLWGYESEKGAWQEPQDGIYTHMSKLRFEDKKSVQELYKAENFIIESLLTQTLENDKILDKLFIVEGVKTHQTGGGGGSPTKSSGWNFRREPANKSKCGSKPLSRNLQTPNKGDGK
;
A
#
# COMPACT_ATOMS: atom_id res chain seq x y z
N MET A 1 3.00 -20.42 7.13
CA MET A 1 4.19 -19.52 7.07
C MET A 1 5.04 -19.77 8.31
N SER A 2 6.37 -19.80 8.21
CA SER A 2 7.26 -20.02 9.37
C SER A 2 7.72 -18.68 9.93
N GLN A 3 7.49 -18.44 11.21
CA GLN A 3 8.00 -17.26 11.94
C GLN A 3 9.53 -17.19 11.82
N GLN A 4 10.20 -18.33 11.93
CA GLN A 4 11.66 -18.42 11.86
C GLN A 4 12.22 -17.93 10.51
N LEU A 5 11.51 -18.16 9.41
CA LEU A 5 11.91 -17.67 8.09
C LEU A 5 11.96 -16.14 8.05
N TRP A 6 10.89 -15.47 8.51
CA TRP A 6 10.82 -14.01 8.51
C TRP A 6 11.77 -13.36 9.52
N GLU A 7 11.95 -13.99 10.69
CA GLU A 7 13.01 -13.58 11.62
C GLU A 7 14.39 -13.61 10.95
N GLY A 8 14.71 -14.68 10.19
CA GLY A 8 15.95 -14.79 9.46
C GLY A 8 16.09 -13.75 8.36
N ILE A 9 15.02 -13.48 7.61
CA ILE A 9 15.02 -12.49 6.53
C ILE A 9 15.31 -11.09 7.09
N PHE A 10 14.55 -10.64 8.09
CA PHE A 10 14.70 -9.27 8.62
C PHE A 10 16.00 -9.05 9.43
N LYS A 11 16.61 -10.12 9.98
CA LYS A 11 17.91 -10.04 10.63
C LYS A 11 19.09 -9.94 9.66
N ASN A 12 18.99 -10.60 8.50
CA ASN A 12 20.13 -10.83 7.62
C ASN A 12 20.07 -10.09 6.29
N ARG A 13 18.97 -9.43 5.98
CA ARG A 13 18.78 -8.69 4.72
C ARG A 13 18.29 -7.28 4.96
N GLU A 14 18.83 -6.33 4.23
CA GLU A 14 18.18 -5.03 4.12
C GLU A 14 16.83 -5.19 3.43
N TRP A 15 15.80 -4.65 4.07
CA TRP A 15 14.44 -4.65 3.54
C TRP A 15 14.07 -3.24 3.05
N GLY A 16 13.11 -3.16 2.13
CA GLY A 16 12.68 -1.89 1.57
C GLY A 16 12.31 -0.85 2.66
N ARG A 17 12.92 0.33 2.57
CA ARG A 17 12.75 1.39 3.59
C ARG A 17 11.59 2.33 3.31
N TYR A 18 11.06 2.32 2.09
CA TYR A 18 10.06 3.26 1.61
C TYR A 18 8.88 2.53 0.99
N PRO A 19 7.66 3.08 1.10
CA PRO A 19 6.49 2.49 0.47
C PRO A 19 6.56 2.62 -1.06
N SER A 20 5.76 1.80 -1.74
CA SER A 20 5.57 1.92 -3.18
C SER A 20 4.86 3.24 -3.55
N GLU A 21 5.11 3.75 -4.76
CA GLU A 21 4.43 4.94 -5.26
C GLU A 21 2.90 4.79 -5.25
N ASN A 22 2.37 3.61 -5.56
CA ASN A 22 0.94 3.34 -5.52
C ASN A 22 0.35 3.53 -4.12
N PHE A 23 1.06 3.07 -3.09
CA PHE A 23 0.64 3.25 -1.71
C PHE A 23 0.68 4.74 -1.30
N ILE A 24 1.76 5.45 -1.65
CA ILE A 24 1.86 6.90 -1.41
C ILE A 24 0.68 7.63 -2.05
N ARG A 25 0.39 7.34 -3.33
CA ARG A 25 -0.73 7.93 -4.07
C ARG A 25 -2.09 7.59 -3.43
N PHE A 26 -2.26 6.37 -2.94
CA PHE A 26 -3.47 5.95 -2.23
C PHE A 26 -3.69 6.77 -0.96
N ILE A 27 -2.68 6.89 -0.10
CA ILE A 27 -2.77 7.70 1.12
C ILE A 27 -3.01 9.18 0.79
N ALA A 28 -2.29 9.73 -0.18
CA ALA A 28 -2.43 11.13 -0.57
C ALA A 28 -3.85 11.45 -1.07
N ARG A 29 -4.40 10.63 -1.96
CA ARG A 29 -5.74 10.84 -2.51
C ARG A 29 -6.84 10.80 -1.47
N ASN A 30 -6.72 9.91 -0.49
CA ASN A 30 -7.78 9.69 0.47
C ASN A 30 -7.67 10.57 1.72
N PHE A 31 -6.45 10.96 2.13
CA PHE A 31 -6.26 11.52 3.47
C PHE A 31 -5.49 12.85 3.52
N TYR A 32 -4.84 13.33 2.45
CA TYR A 32 -4.13 14.61 2.51
C TYR A 32 -5.05 15.81 2.66
N GLY A 33 -6.28 15.72 2.17
CA GLY A 33 -7.31 16.76 2.33
C GLY A 33 -8.04 16.74 3.68
N VAL A 34 -7.76 15.77 4.57
CA VAL A 34 -8.42 15.66 5.87
C VAL A 34 -7.87 16.75 6.81
N LYS A 35 -8.78 17.45 7.52
CA LYS A 35 -8.43 18.58 8.39
C LYS A 35 -7.54 18.15 9.56
N ASP A 36 -7.84 17.00 10.16
CA ASP A 36 -7.07 16.41 11.26
C ASP A 36 -6.58 15.03 10.87
N ARG A 37 -5.33 14.95 10.41
CA ARG A 37 -4.71 13.68 10.02
C ARG A 37 -4.43 12.77 11.20
N ASN A 38 -4.25 13.32 12.40
CA ASN A 38 -4.00 12.53 13.61
C ASN A 38 -5.25 11.76 14.08
N ALA A 39 -6.43 12.10 13.57
CA ALA A 39 -7.66 11.33 13.79
C ALA A 39 -7.76 10.08 12.89
N ILE A 40 -6.95 9.98 11.84
CA ILE A 40 -6.96 8.86 10.88
C ILE A 40 -6.14 7.71 11.43
N LYS A 41 -6.74 6.54 11.54
CA LYS A 41 -6.13 5.31 12.07
C LYS A 41 -5.88 4.30 10.95
N VAL A 42 -4.64 3.85 10.83
CA VAL A 42 -4.17 2.87 9.86
C VAL A 42 -3.79 1.57 10.57
N LEU A 43 -4.23 0.43 10.05
CA LEU A 43 -3.80 -0.91 10.48
C LEU A 43 -3.12 -1.62 9.32
N GLU A 44 -1.89 -2.08 9.51
CA GLU A 44 -1.17 -2.88 8.50
C GLU A 44 -1.05 -4.34 8.94
N LEU A 45 -1.38 -5.25 8.02
CA LEU A 45 -1.25 -6.69 8.17
C LEU A 45 0.11 -7.13 7.62
N GLY A 46 1.03 -7.54 8.51
CA GLY A 46 2.41 -7.87 8.14
C GLY A 46 3.23 -6.62 7.82
N LEU A 47 3.42 -5.78 8.84
CA LEU A 47 4.13 -4.51 8.67
C LEU A 47 5.60 -4.67 8.24
N GLY A 48 6.19 -5.86 8.41
CA GLY A 48 7.61 -6.13 8.12
C GLY A 48 8.52 -5.19 8.92
N THR A 49 9.34 -4.42 8.23
CA THR A 49 10.19 -3.38 8.84
C THR A 49 9.52 -2.00 8.88
N GLY A 50 8.23 -1.93 8.55
CA GLY A 50 7.36 -0.79 8.77
C GLY A 50 7.46 0.36 7.77
N ALA A 51 7.86 0.11 6.53
CA ALA A 51 7.99 1.17 5.52
C ALA A 51 6.70 1.97 5.31
N ASN A 52 5.56 1.29 5.24
CA ASN A 52 4.26 1.91 5.00
C ASN A 52 3.74 2.66 6.24
N LEU A 53 3.83 2.04 7.43
CA LEU A 53 3.41 2.67 8.69
C LEU A 53 4.29 3.86 9.05
N TRP A 54 5.61 3.76 8.81
CA TRP A 54 6.51 4.90 8.97
C TRP A 54 6.08 6.08 8.11
N PHE A 55 5.76 5.84 6.83
CA PHE A 55 5.28 6.88 5.93
C PHE A 55 3.96 7.49 6.44
N CYS A 56 2.98 6.66 6.82
CA CYS A 56 1.71 7.12 7.37
C CYS A 56 1.92 7.99 8.63
N ALA A 57 2.77 7.55 9.55
CA ALA A 57 3.10 8.28 10.76
C ALA A 57 3.76 9.63 10.46
N ARG A 58 4.68 9.67 9.50
CA ARG A 58 5.35 10.88 9.03
C ARG A 58 4.38 11.89 8.41
N GLU A 59 3.31 11.40 7.77
CA GLU A 59 2.20 12.21 7.25
C GLU A 59 1.21 12.64 8.33
N GLY A 60 1.44 12.26 9.60
CA GLY A 60 0.63 12.65 10.76
C GLY A 60 -0.52 11.70 11.09
N LEU A 61 -0.59 10.51 10.47
CA LEU A 61 -1.61 9.51 10.76
C LEU A 61 -1.23 8.65 11.97
N ARG A 62 -2.23 8.13 12.68
CA ARG A 62 -2.04 7.13 13.74
C ARG A 62 -1.89 5.75 13.12
N VAL A 63 -0.92 4.96 13.63
CA VAL A 63 -0.56 3.69 13.02
C VAL A 63 -0.63 2.54 14.00
N SER A 64 -1.15 1.42 13.52
CA SER A 64 -1.14 0.12 14.19
C SER A 64 -0.69 -0.95 13.21
N GLY A 65 -0.14 -2.03 13.72
CA GLY A 65 0.31 -3.11 12.84
C GLY A 65 0.33 -4.45 13.52
N ILE A 66 0.31 -5.50 12.70
CA ILE A 66 0.52 -6.88 13.13
C ILE A 66 1.74 -7.41 12.40
N GLU A 67 2.68 -8.00 13.13
CA GLU A 67 3.87 -8.62 12.54
C GLU A 67 4.22 -9.91 13.27
N PHE A 68 4.65 -10.87 12.49
CA PHE A 68 5.02 -12.19 13.01
C PHE A 68 6.44 -12.22 13.57
N ALA A 69 7.36 -11.50 12.91
CA ALA A 69 8.78 -11.47 13.22
C ALA A 69 9.11 -10.33 14.21
N GLN A 70 9.71 -10.69 15.33
CA GLN A 70 10.17 -9.73 16.33
C GLN A 70 11.21 -8.76 15.76
N SER A 71 12.13 -9.28 14.92
CA SER A 71 13.17 -8.48 14.29
C SER A 71 12.61 -7.37 13.37
N GLY A 72 11.50 -7.63 12.67
CA GLY A 72 10.80 -6.61 11.90
C GLY A 72 10.23 -5.49 12.78
N ILE A 73 9.56 -5.86 13.87
CA ILE A 73 9.01 -4.91 14.85
C ILE A 73 10.13 -4.02 15.43
N GLU A 74 11.24 -4.62 15.84
CA GLU A 74 12.39 -3.90 16.42
C GLU A 74 12.99 -2.88 15.44
N LEU A 75 13.13 -3.24 14.17
CA LEU A 75 13.59 -2.34 13.11
C LEU A 75 12.63 -1.18 12.89
N PHE A 76 11.32 -1.47 12.84
CA PHE A 76 10.28 -0.44 12.74
C PHE A 76 10.34 0.53 13.93
N GLU A 77 10.29 0.02 15.16
CA GLU A 77 10.30 0.86 16.36
C GLU A 77 11.59 1.67 16.51
N LYS A 78 12.74 1.07 16.15
CA LYS A 78 14.03 1.78 16.13
C LYS A 78 13.98 2.99 15.21
N ARG A 79 13.41 2.82 14.02
CA ARG A 79 13.23 3.91 13.05
C ARG A 79 12.29 4.98 13.57
N MET A 80 11.14 4.57 14.11
CA MET A 80 10.14 5.49 14.65
C MET A 80 10.73 6.34 15.80
N ARG A 81 11.52 5.74 16.68
CA ARG A 81 12.23 6.47 17.75
C ARG A 81 13.26 7.45 17.19
N ALA A 82 14.06 7.01 16.20
CA ALA A 82 15.11 7.84 15.61
C ALA A 82 14.57 9.10 14.90
N GLU A 83 13.33 9.01 14.37
CA GLU A 83 12.69 10.13 13.67
C GLU A 83 11.62 10.84 14.53
N ASN A 84 11.55 10.57 15.84
CA ASN A 84 10.58 11.16 16.80
C ASN A 84 9.11 10.93 16.42
N LEU A 85 8.81 9.76 15.83
CA LEU A 85 7.46 9.37 15.38
C LEU A 85 6.77 8.38 16.32
N SER A 86 7.38 8.00 17.45
CA SER A 86 6.83 6.99 18.36
C SER A 86 5.44 7.35 18.91
N ALA A 87 5.14 8.64 19.04
CA ALA A 87 3.82 9.09 19.47
C ALA A 87 2.69 8.79 18.48
N GLN A 88 3.00 8.47 17.24
CA GLN A 88 2.03 8.09 16.22
C GLN A 88 1.65 6.60 16.29
N ILE A 89 2.39 5.78 17.02
CA ILE A 89 2.10 4.36 17.18
C ILE A 89 0.98 4.18 18.20
N ASP A 90 -0.14 3.59 17.79
CA ASP A 90 -1.21 3.19 18.70
C ASP A 90 -0.96 1.81 19.29
N LYS A 91 -0.73 0.80 18.43
CA LYS A 91 -0.52 -0.58 18.87
C LYS A 91 0.22 -1.40 17.81
N ILE A 92 1.23 -2.15 18.25
CA ILE A 92 1.87 -3.20 17.46
C ILE A 92 1.61 -4.53 18.15
N ALA A 93 0.97 -5.47 17.43
CA ALA A 93 0.68 -6.82 17.91
C ALA A 93 1.62 -7.81 17.22
N ARG A 94 2.29 -8.67 18.01
CA ARG A 94 3.14 -9.73 17.48
C ARG A 94 2.38 -11.04 17.37
N GLY A 95 2.33 -11.61 16.16
CA GLY A 95 1.75 -12.92 15.91
C GLY A 95 1.08 -13.07 14.56
N ASP A 96 0.30 -14.14 14.42
CA ASP A 96 -0.50 -14.38 13.22
C ASP A 96 -1.66 -13.40 13.12
N TYR A 97 -1.87 -12.81 11.94
CA TYR A 97 -2.91 -11.78 11.76
C TYR A 97 -4.31 -12.30 12.09
N TYR A 98 -4.61 -13.57 11.77
CA TYR A 98 -5.93 -14.13 12.01
C TYR A 98 -6.30 -14.14 13.50
N GLU A 99 -5.30 -14.41 14.34
CA GLU A 99 -5.46 -14.38 15.80
C GLU A 99 -5.38 -12.96 16.34
N LYS A 100 -4.39 -12.19 15.88
CA LYS A 100 -4.08 -10.86 16.42
C LYS A 100 -5.06 -9.78 16.03
N LEU A 101 -5.84 -9.96 14.96
CA LEU A 101 -6.94 -9.07 14.62
C LEU A 101 -7.99 -8.98 15.74
N ASP A 102 -8.16 -10.02 16.56
CA ASP A 102 -9.09 -9.99 17.70
C ASP A 102 -8.65 -9.06 18.84
N GLU A 103 -7.40 -8.62 18.84
CA GLU A 103 -6.89 -7.66 19.81
C GLU A 103 -7.20 -6.19 19.45
N PHE A 104 -7.84 -5.94 18.33
CA PHE A 104 -8.24 -4.61 17.85
C PHE A 104 -9.75 -4.48 17.84
N ASP A 105 -10.25 -3.31 18.20
CA ASP A 105 -11.68 -3.04 18.22
C ASP A 105 -12.27 -3.03 16.80
N ASP A 106 -13.51 -3.48 16.68
CA ASP A 106 -14.26 -3.39 15.44
C ASP A 106 -14.55 -1.93 15.09
N GLU A 107 -14.67 -1.64 13.80
CA GLU A 107 -15.00 -0.31 13.27
C GLU A 107 -14.12 0.84 13.82
N SER A 108 -12.86 0.54 14.12
CA SER A 108 -11.92 1.49 14.72
C SER A 108 -10.92 2.10 13.73
N PHE A 109 -10.74 1.51 12.55
CA PHE A 109 -9.74 1.94 11.57
C PHE A 109 -10.37 2.61 10.35
N ASP A 110 -9.73 3.67 9.90
CA ASP A 110 -10.06 4.36 8.65
C ASP A 110 -9.43 3.65 7.44
N VAL A 111 -8.33 2.94 7.68
CA VAL A 111 -7.59 2.19 6.64
C VAL A 111 -7.10 0.86 7.18
N VAL A 112 -7.28 -0.20 6.39
CA VAL A 112 -6.54 -1.47 6.56
C VAL A 112 -5.68 -1.70 5.33
N VAL A 113 -4.42 -2.07 5.56
CA VAL A 113 -3.37 -2.20 4.54
C VAL A 113 -2.80 -3.61 4.55
N ASP A 114 -2.57 -4.16 3.36
CA ASP A 114 -1.78 -5.34 3.09
C ASP A 114 -0.83 -5.06 1.92
N VAL A 115 0.47 -5.26 2.12
CA VAL A 115 1.44 -5.14 1.04
C VAL A 115 2.20 -6.47 0.89
N CYS A 116 1.72 -7.31 -0.03
CA CYS A 116 2.25 -8.64 -0.36
C CYS A 116 2.29 -9.64 0.82
N SER A 117 1.78 -9.27 1.98
CA SER A 117 1.83 -10.09 3.18
C SER A 117 0.78 -11.20 3.17
N LEU A 118 -0.45 -10.90 2.76
CA LEU A 118 -1.51 -11.90 2.63
C LEU A 118 -1.24 -12.93 1.53
N ALA A 119 -0.39 -12.61 0.55
CA ALA A 119 0.08 -13.55 -0.46
C ALA A 119 0.86 -14.74 0.11
N CYS A 120 1.37 -14.60 1.33
CA CYS A 120 2.04 -15.67 2.08
C CYS A 120 1.07 -16.66 2.75
N ASN A 121 -0.22 -16.57 2.49
CA ASN A 121 -1.25 -17.50 2.98
C ASN A 121 -2.02 -18.09 1.81
N ASP A 122 -2.55 -19.31 2.02
CA ASP A 122 -3.47 -19.91 1.06
C ASP A 122 -4.75 -19.06 0.90
N ARG A 123 -5.51 -19.35 -0.14
CA ARG A 123 -6.71 -18.60 -0.49
C ARG A 123 -7.76 -18.59 0.63
N GLN A 124 -8.01 -19.75 1.25
CA GLN A 124 -9.06 -19.87 2.26
C GLN A 124 -8.69 -19.06 3.53
N LYS A 125 -7.44 -19.17 3.97
CA LYS A 125 -6.94 -18.41 5.11
C LYS A 125 -6.98 -16.90 4.82
N THR A 126 -6.55 -16.48 3.62
CA THR A 126 -6.62 -15.06 3.22
C THR A 126 -8.04 -14.52 3.24
N GLN A 127 -9.03 -15.27 2.71
CA GLN A 127 -10.42 -14.84 2.75
C GLN A 127 -10.95 -14.69 4.18
N LYS A 128 -10.56 -15.57 5.10
CA LYS A 128 -10.91 -15.45 6.52
C LYS A 128 -10.28 -14.21 7.16
N ILE A 129 -9.00 -13.97 6.90
CA ILE A 129 -8.29 -12.76 7.39
C ILE A 129 -8.93 -11.50 6.83
N PHE A 130 -9.21 -11.47 5.53
CA PHE A 130 -9.86 -10.32 4.88
C PHE A 130 -11.22 -9.99 5.51
N LYS A 131 -12.07 -11.00 5.77
CA LYS A 131 -13.36 -10.78 6.44
C LYS A 131 -13.19 -10.21 7.84
N LYS A 132 -12.23 -10.68 8.63
CA LYS A 132 -11.89 -10.11 9.94
C LYS A 132 -11.35 -8.67 9.81
N ALA A 133 -10.50 -8.41 8.84
CA ALA A 133 -9.96 -7.09 8.58
C ALA A 133 -11.07 -6.08 8.21
N LEU A 134 -12.07 -6.51 7.44
CA LEU A 134 -13.26 -5.69 7.16
C LEU A 134 -14.07 -5.35 8.42
N GLN A 135 -14.12 -6.23 9.42
CA GLN A 135 -14.76 -5.91 10.70
C GLN A 135 -14.08 -4.74 11.40
N LYS A 136 -12.73 -4.66 11.30
CA LYS A 136 -11.92 -3.59 11.92
C LYS A 136 -12.05 -2.24 11.21
N LEU A 137 -12.43 -2.23 9.93
CA LEU A 137 -12.70 -0.99 9.20
C LEU A 137 -14.00 -0.33 9.66
N LYS A 138 -13.98 0.98 9.80
CA LYS A 138 -15.18 1.83 9.88
C LYS A 138 -16.00 1.71 8.59
N PHE A 139 -17.31 2.05 8.65
CA PHE A 139 -18.05 2.29 7.42
C PHE A 139 -17.44 3.43 6.63
N GLY A 140 -17.29 3.25 5.31
CA GLY A 140 -16.55 4.18 4.46
C GLY A 140 -15.03 4.07 4.58
N GLY A 141 -14.52 3.24 5.51
CA GLY A 141 -13.09 2.96 5.66
C GLY A 141 -12.53 2.26 4.43
N LYS A 142 -11.25 2.50 4.15
CA LYS A 142 -10.56 2.05 2.94
C LYS A 142 -9.71 0.81 3.19
N PHE A 143 -9.71 -0.07 2.22
CA PHE A 143 -8.81 -1.22 2.16
C PHE A 143 -7.84 -1.05 1.00
N TYR A 144 -6.55 -1.29 1.27
CA TYR A 144 -5.50 -1.34 0.27
C TYR A 144 -4.78 -2.68 0.34
N SER A 145 -4.64 -3.36 -0.79
CA SER A 145 -3.80 -4.54 -0.88
C SER A 145 -2.98 -4.53 -2.15
N SER A 146 -1.73 -4.92 -2.06
CA SER A 146 -0.97 -5.39 -3.21
C SER A 146 -0.72 -6.89 -3.09
N THR A 147 -0.95 -7.63 -4.17
CA THR A 147 -0.79 -9.08 -4.19
C THR A 147 -0.12 -9.55 -5.47
N LEU A 148 0.56 -10.70 -5.41
CA LEU A 148 1.33 -11.23 -6.53
C LEU A 148 0.41 -11.68 -7.67
N ALA A 149 0.80 -11.34 -8.91
CA ALA A 149 0.08 -11.74 -10.10
C ALA A 149 0.76 -12.91 -10.82
N VAL A 150 -0.04 -13.74 -11.49
CA VAL A 150 0.48 -14.79 -12.37
C VAL A 150 1.32 -14.21 -13.50
N GLY A 151 2.28 -14.99 -13.97
CA GLY A 151 3.14 -14.66 -15.10
C GLY A 151 4.37 -13.83 -14.77
N LEU A 152 4.67 -13.54 -13.50
CA LEU A 152 5.96 -12.99 -13.11
C LEU A 152 7.06 -14.08 -13.13
N TRP A 153 8.32 -13.65 -13.18
CA TRP A 153 9.46 -14.55 -13.17
C TRP A 153 9.51 -15.39 -11.89
N GLY A 154 9.56 -16.72 -12.05
CA GLY A 154 9.50 -17.71 -10.98
C GLY A 154 8.10 -18.27 -10.73
N TYR A 155 7.05 -17.76 -11.40
CA TYR A 155 5.72 -18.40 -11.43
C TYR A 155 5.68 -19.49 -12.49
N GLU A 156 5.23 -20.68 -12.10
CA GLU A 156 5.04 -21.83 -12.98
C GLU A 156 3.55 -22.23 -13.00
N SER A 157 2.91 -22.13 -14.17
CA SER A 157 1.44 -22.34 -14.30
C SER A 157 0.98 -23.74 -13.92
N GLU A 158 1.80 -24.74 -14.18
CA GLU A 158 1.55 -26.16 -13.88
C GLU A 158 1.57 -26.45 -12.36
N LYS A 159 2.23 -25.63 -11.57
CA LYS A 159 2.28 -25.77 -10.10
C LYS A 159 1.06 -25.15 -9.40
N GLY A 160 0.19 -24.46 -10.16
CA GLY A 160 -0.99 -23.78 -9.64
C GLY A 160 -0.67 -22.48 -8.90
N ALA A 161 -1.71 -21.88 -8.33
CA ALA A 161 -1.62 -20.56 -7.73
C ALA A 161 -0.84 -20.50 -6.39
N TRP A 162 -0.74 -21.61 -5.66
CA TRP A 162 -0.08 -21.72 -4.36
C TRP A 162 1.20 -22.51 -4.48
N GLN A 163 2.33 -21.84 -4.71
CA GLN A 163 3.60 -22.45 -5.03
C GLN A 163 4.79 -21.74 -4.39
N GLU A 164 5.91 -22.44 -4.33
CA GLU A 164 7.20 -21.89 -3.90
C GLU A 164 8.02 -21.53 -5.15
N PRO A 165 8.28 -20.23 -5.40
CA PRO A 165 9.09 -19.82 -6.54
C PRO A 165 10.51 -20.36 -6.45
N GLN A 166 10.99 -20.96 -7.52
CA GLN A 166 12.36 -21.47 -7.59
C GLN A 166 13.32 -20.46 -8.22
N ASP A 167 12.79 -19.45 -8.90
CA ASP A 167 13.51 -18.38 -9.56
C ASP A 167 12.89 -17.01 -9.22
N GLY A 168 13.58 -15.95 -9.64
CA GLY A 168 13.07 -14.57 -9.52
C GLY A 168 13.32 -13.94 -8.15
N ILE A 169 12.71 -12.76 -7.98
CA ILE A 169 12.92 -11.95 -6.77
C ILE A 169 12.26 -12.53 -5.52
N TYR A 170 11.33 -13.45 -5.69
CA TYR A 170 10.57 -14.10 -4.60
C TYR A 170 11.14 -15.48 -4.21
N THR A 171 12.27 -15.88 -4.75
CA THR A 171 12.99 -17.11 -4.37
C THR A 171 13.30 -17.09 -2.88
N HIS A 172 13.15 -18.21 -2.20
CA HIS A 172 13.38 -18.39 -0.75
C HIS A 172 12.35 -17.72 0.18
N MET A 173 11.23 -17.25 -0.34
CA MET A 173 10.16 -16.69 0.48
C MET A 173 9.11 -17.71 0.94
N SER A 174 9.36 -19.04 0.79
CA SER A 174 8.39 -20.09 1.03
C SER A 174 7.24 -20.06 0.00
N LYS A 175 6.14 -20.74 0.28
CA LYS A 175 4.98 -20.73 -0.61
C LYS A 175 4.31 -19.37 -0.66
N LEU A 176 4.01 -18.94 -1.87
CA LEU A 176 3.32 -17.69 -2.16
C LEU A 176 2.10 -17.97 -3.05
N ARG A 177 1.11 -17.11 -2.95
CA ARG A 177 -0.10 -17.17 -3.76
C ARG A 177 -0.04 -16.14 -4.87
N PHE A 178 -0.29 -16.60 -6.08
CA PHE A 178 -0.34 -15.81 -7.29
C PHE A 178 -1.78 -15.75 -7.79
N GLU A 179 -2.25 -14.57 -8.16
CA GLU A 179 -3.62 -14.35 -8.61
C GLU A 179 -3.67 -13.94 -10.07
N ASP A 180 -4.70 -14.35 -10.77
CA ASP A 180 -5.14 -13.69 -12.01
C ASP A 180 -6.21 -12.62 -11.69
N LYS A 181 -6.63 -11.87 -12.70
CA LYS A 181 -7.57 -10.76 -12.50
C LYS A 181 -8.93 -11.22 -11.95
N LYS A 182 -9.40 -12.40 -12.35
CA LYS A 182 -10.67 -12.97 -11.86
C LYS A 182 -10.52 -13.46 -10.43
N SER A 183 -9.45 -14.20 -10.18
CA SER A 183 -9.21 -14.78 -8.86
C SER A 183 -8.99 -13.73 -7.78
N VAL A 184 -8.31 -12.61 -8.06
CA VAL A 184 -8.14 -11.52 -7.08
C VAL A 184 -9.48 -10.81 -6.78
N GLN A 185 -10.36 -10.63 -7.76
CA GLN A 185 -11.69 -10.07 -7.51
C GLN A 185 -12.54 -10.98 -6.62
N GLU A 186 -12.48 -12.29 -6.85
CA GLU A 186 -13.16 -13.26 -5.99
C GLU A 186 -12.54 -13.39 -4.60
N LEU A 187 -11.22 -13.17 -4.47
CA LEU A 187 -10.51 -13.21 -3.19
C LEU A 187 -11.05 -12.15 -2.23
N TYR A 188 -11.27 -10.94 -2.72
CA TYR A 188 -11.75 -9.79 -1.96
C TYR A 188 -13.26 -9.53 -2.10
N LYS A 189 -14.03 -10.55 -2.46
CA LYS A 189 -15.49 -10.44 -2.53
C LYS A 189 -16.12 -10.56 -1.16
N ALA A 190 -16.90 -9.54 -0.76
CA ALA A 190 -17.75 -9.54 0.43
C ALA A 190 -19.00 -8.66 0.20
N GLU A 191 -20.10 -8.95 0.90
CA GLU A 191 -21.37 -8.24 0.73
C GLU A 191 -21.30 -6.76 1.13
N ASN A 192 -20.43 -6.45 2.09
CA ASN A 192 -20.22 -5.11 2.63
C ASN A 192 -18.90 -4.48 2.13
N PHE A 193 -18.42 -4.87 0.94
CA PHE A 193 -17.18 -4.35 0.38
C PHE A 193 -17.28 -4.13 -1.12
N ILE A 194 -16.82 -2.99 -1.58
CA ILE A 194 -16.74 -2.63 -2.99
C ILE A 194 -15.29 -2.40 -3.38
N ILE A 195 -14.81 -3.10 -4.40
CA ILE A 195 -13.53 -2.79 -5.06
C ILE A 195 -13.74 -1.54 -5.93
N GLU A 196 -13.11 -0.44 -5.55
CA GLU A 196 -13.18 0.84 -6.29
C GLU A 196 -12.14 0.90 -7.41
N SER A 197 -10.99 0.24 -7.21
CA SER A 197 -9.89 0.21 -8.17
C SER A 197 -9.18 -1.14 -8.14
N LEU A 198 -8.85 -1.65 -9.31
CA LEU A 198 -8.01 -2.83 -9.50
C LEU A 198 -6.98 -2.50 -10.61
N LEU A 199 -5.77 -2.19 -10.19
CA LEU A 199 -4.67 -1.87 -11.10
C LEU A 199 -3.73 -3.07 -11.25
N THR A 200 -3.05 -3.17 -12.37
CA THR A 200 -1.93 -4.08 -12.58
C THR A 200 -0.66 -3.24 -12.67
N GLN A 201 0.31 -3.51 -11.83
CA GLN A 201 1.66 -2.98 -11.93
C GLN A 201 2.58 -4.07 -12.46
N THR A 202 3.42 -3.74 -13.42
CA THR A 202 4.42 -4.67 -13.99
C THR A 202 5.76 -3.96 -14.05
N LEU A 203 6.80 -4.64 -13.55
CA LEU A 203 8.19 -4.27 -13.74
C LEU A 203 8.82 -5.32 -14.65
N GLU A 204 9.25 -4.90 -15.82
CA GLU A 204 9.70 -5.78 -16.89
C GLU A 204 10.96 -5.27 -17.56
N ASN A 205 11.86 -6.19 -17.88
CA ASN A 205 12.94 -6.01 -18.85
C ASN A 205 12.88 -7.16 -19.86
N ASP A 206 13.87 -8.09 -19.86
CA ASP A 206 13.79 -9.34 -20.65
C ASP A 206 12.80 -10.34 -20.04
N LYS A 207 12.46 -10.17 -18.77
CA LYS A 207 11.51 -10.98 -18.02
C LYS A 207 10.59 -10.05 -17.21
N ILE A 208 9.40 -10.54 -16.87
CA ILE A 208 8.53 -9.85 -15.91
C ILE A 208 9.11 -10.09 -14.52
N LEU A 209 9.92 -9.14 -14.03
CA LEU A 209 10.60 -9.22 -12.75
C LEU A 209 9.63 -9.19 -11.59
N ASP A 210 8.64 -8.31 -11.66
CA ASP A 210 7.58 -8.15 -10.67
C ASP A 210 6.26 -7.82 -11.35
N LYS A 211 5.16 -8.41 -10.83
CA LYS A 211 3.83 -8.13 -11.32
C LYS A 211 2.84 -8.24 -10.17
N LEU A 212 2.15 -7.15 -9.91
CA LEU A 212 1.24 -7.02 -8.77
C LEU A 212 -0.14 -6.58 -9.23
N PHE A 213 -1.16 -7.08 -8.55
CA PHE A 213 -2.46 -6.43 -8.51
C PHE A 213 -2.52 -5.50 -7.31
N ILE A 214 -2.94 -4.26 -7.55
CA ILE A 214 -3.21 -3.26 -6.53
C ILE A 214 -4.73 -3.15 -6.41
N VAL A 215 -5.25 -3.51 -5.25
CA VAL A 215 -6.66 -3.49 -4.92
C VAL A 215 -6.94 -2.35 -3.95
N GLU A 216 -7.81 -1.45 -4.34
CA GLU A 216 -8.34 -0.41 -3.46
C GLU A 216 -9.84 -0.60 -3.34
N GLY A 217 -10.38 -0.52 -2.15
CA GLY A 217 -11.82 -0.69 -1.94
C GLY A 217 -12.31 -0.03 -0.68
N VAL A 218 -13.63 -0.06 -0.49
CA VAL A 218 -14.33 0.61 0.60
C VAL A 218 -15.30 -0.34 1.30
N LYS A 219 -15.32 -0.29 2.64
CA LYS A 219 -16.37 -0.95 3.43
C LYS A 219 -17.67 -0.18 3.30
N THR A 220 -18.74 -0.87 2.91
CA THR A 220 -20.10 -0.32 2.79
C THR A 220 -21.02 -0.92 3.85
N HIS A 221 -22.20 -0.35 4.02
CA HIS A 221 -23.27 -1.01 4.77
C HIS A 221 -23.69 -2.29 4.03
N GLN A 222 -24.08 -3.32 4.77
CA GLN A 222 -24.75 -4.46 4.15
C GLN A 222 -26.00 -3.93 3.44
N THR A 223 -26.12 -4.20 2.15
CA THR A 223 -27.36 -3.95 1.42
C THR A 223 -28.39 -4.97 1.92
N GLY A 224 -29.13 -4.61 2.96
CA GLY A 224 -30.39 -5.30 3.27
C GLY A 224 -31.21 -5.30 2.00
N GLY A 225 -31.70 -6.48 1.54
CA GLY A 225 -32.36 -6.69 0.26
C GLY A 225 -33.53 -5.71 -0.01
N GLY A 226 -33.22 -4.62 -0.65
CA GLY A 226 -34.12 -3.58 -1.11
C GLY A 226 -33.41 -2.82 -2.21
N GLY A 227 -33.91 -2.96 -3.46
CA GLY A 227 -33.33 -2.43 -4.68
C GLY A 227 -33.19 -0.89 -4.68
N GLY A 228 -32.06 -0.41 -4.20
CA GLY A 228 -31.58 0.95 -4.39
C GLY A 228 -30.43 0.92 -5.37
N SER A 229 -30.60 1.53 -6.54
CA SER A 229 -29.51 1.75 -7.50
C SER A 229 -28.34 2.45 -6.80
N PRO A 230 -27.08 2.05 -7.05
CA PRO A 230 -25.94 2.73 -6.48
C PRO A 230 -25.95 4.18 -6.97
N THR A 231 -26.04 5.12 -6.06
CA THR A 231 -25.74 6.52 -6.35
C THR A 231 -24.29 6.56 -6.85
N LYS A 232 -24.11 7.04 -8.08
CA LYS A 232 -22.78 7.25 -8.67
C LYS A 232 -21.95 8.07 -7.69
N SER A 233 -20.93 7.43 -7.11
CA SER A 233 -19.90 8.15 -6.37
C SER A 233 -19.34 9.22 -7.29
N SER A 234 -19.24 10.43 -6.80
CA SER A 234 -18.72 11.59 -7.49
C SER A 234 -17.35 11.28 -8.06
N GLY A 235 -17.32 10.93 -9.35
CA GLY A 235 -16.07 10.86 -10.10
C GLY A 235 -15.34 12.20 -9.95
N TRP A 236 -14.06 12.15 -9.72
CA TRP A 236 -13.19 13.30 -9.68
C TRP A 236 -13.32 14.09 -10.97
N ASN A 237 -14.16 15.16 -10.96
CA ASN A 237 -14.12 16.19 -11.96
C ASN A 237 -12.91 17.09 -11.66
N PHE A 238 -11.84 16.91 -12.41
CA PHE A 238 -10.83 17.95 -12.58
C PHE A 238 -11.52 19.17 -13.21
N ARG A 239 -12.19 19.98 -12.42
CA ARG A 239 -12.48 21.35 -12.84
C ARG A 239 -11.13 22.07 -12.86
N ARG A 240 -10.58 22.22 -14.05
CA ARG A 240 -9.61 23.29 -14.30
C ARG A 240 -10.35 24.58 -14.01
N GLU A 241 -10.06 25.24 -12.91
CA GLU A 241 -10.41 26.65 -12.79
C GLU A 241 -9.76 27.38 -13.95
N PRO A 242 -10.51 28.27 -14.66
CA PRO A 242 -9.91 29.05 -15.73
C PRO A 242 -8.83 29.94 -15.12
N ALA A 243 -7.60 29.81 -15.59
CA ALA A 243 -6.49 30.62 -15.19
C ALA A 243 -6.89 32.11 -15.32
N ASN A 244 -6.92 32.79 -14.21
CA ASN A 244 -7.13 34.22 -14.12
C ASN A 244 -6.00 34.91 -14.94
N LYS A 245 -6.34 35.44 -16.10
CA LYS A 245 -5.41 36.20 -16.95
C LYS A 245 -5.07 37.52 -16.26
N SER A 246 -4.19 37.50 -15.28
CA SER A 246 -3.50 38.70 -14.86
C SER A 246 -2.54 39.12 -15.97
N LYS A 247 -2.80 40.28 -16.51
CA LYS A 247 -1.97 40.95 -17.53
C LYS A 247 -0.55 41.11 -17.00
N CYS A 248 0.37 40.27 -17.47
CA CYS A 248 1.79 40.47 -17.27
C CYS A 248 2.27 41.34 -18.45
N GLY A 249 2.54 42.60 -18.16
CA GLY A 249 3.07 43.55 -19.15
C GLY A 249 4.50 43.14 -19.53
N SER A 250 4.67 42.80 -20.78
CA SER A 250 5.97 42.54 -21.40
C SER A 250 6.74 43.84 -21.61
N LYS A 251 7.81 44.09 -20.85
CA LYS A 251 8.87 45.02 -21.23
C LYS A 251 9.94 44.26 -22.03
N PRO A 252 10.40 44.77 -23.19
CA PRO A 252 11.45 44.11 -23.94
C PRO A 252 12.82 44.32 -23.27
N LEU A 253 13.55 43.24 -23.05
CA LEU A 253 14.95 43.25 -22.65
C LEU A 253 15.80 43.53 -23.90
N SER A 254 16.42 44.71 -23.94
CA SER A 254 17.46 45.07 -24.91
C SER A 254 18.73 44.25 -24.59
N ARG A 255 19.15 43.43 -25.56
CA ARG A 255 20.43 42.73 -25.54
C ARG A 255 21.53 43.69 -25.97
N ASN A 256 22.43 44.09 -25.09
CA ASN A 256 23.73 44.62 -25.45
C ASN A 256 24.71 43.43 -25.63
N LEU A 257 25.02 43.14 -26.89
CA LEU A 257 26.14 42.31 -27.29
C LEU A 257 27.42 43.17 -27.27
N GLN A 258 28.28 42.96 -26.26
CA GLN A 258 29.66 43.42 -26.32
C GLN A 258 30.54 42.27 -26.84
N THR A 259 31.16 42.53 -27.99
CA THR A 259 32.21 41.72 -28.63
C THR A 259 33.52 41.87 -27.85
N PRO A 260 34.30 40.80 -27.66
CA PRO A 260 35.63 40.94 -27.10
C PRO A 260 36.62 41.40 -28.15
N ASN A 261 37.36 42.45 -27.79
CA ASN A 261 38.45 43.06 -28.55
C ASN A 261 39.66 42.13 -28.62
N LYS A 262 40.16 41.88 -29.81
CA LYS A 262 41.49 41.30 -30.07
C LYS A 262 42.55 42.38 -29.79
N GLY A 263 43.46 42.09 -28.89
CA GLY A 263 44.69 42.86 -28.66
C GLY A 263 45.89 42.01 -29.01
N ASP A 264 46.60 42.50 -30.02
CA ASP A 264 47.87 41.92 -30.48
C ASP A 264 49.02 42.23 -29.52
N GLY A 265 50.00 41.32 -29.48
CA GLY A 265 51.41 41.72 -29.56
C GLY A 265 52.19 41.93 -28.26
N LYS A 266 52.98 41.06 -27.90
CA LYS A 266 54.44 40.93 -27.90
C LYS A 266 54.88 39.78 -27.01
#